data_d8ef7e2f73cd1d9b002db430c0248e25
#
_entry.id   d8ef7e2f73cd1d9b002db430c0248e25
#
_cell.length_a   1.000
_cell.length_b   1.000
_cell.length_c   1.000
_cell.angle_alpha   90.00
_cell.angle_beta   90.00
_cell.angle_gamma   90.00
#
_symmetry.space_group_name_H-M   'P 1'
#
loop_
_entity.id
_entity.type
_entity.pdbx_description
1 polymer ?
#
loop_
_entity_poly.entity_id
_entity_poly.type
_entity_poly.pdbx_seq_one_letter_code
_entity_poly.pdbx_strand_id
1 'polypeptide(L)'
;MMTKYQTRNYVSRPANKSYSSSRKTRRTSNYSKTLSSTRSESNKLKIIVLGGLEEVGRNMTLLEYNREIIIIDMGLQFPEEDMLGIDYIIPNTDYLVGKEDWIKGIIITHGHYDHIGAIPHLLGKLKNPPMFMGRLTAGLVEKKIKEQPQCPKAAITIIDENKAIQLGKNFNIEFLRMNHSIPDCFAPIIHTPLGTIMHTGDFKIDYSPVNDKPADLQHIAQFGSQGILMLMSDSTDSTHPGYQISESSIGDEMGRLFEKIEGRIIICTFASQISRIQEIFSLAEKFGRRIYVEGRSMNDNIEIAKQIGYMKFNSQTIIQENEIRHMPDNKTIVLGTGAQGENNAFLMRVVNNEHRSIRLKPGDTVIFSSSVIPGNERSIQNLKDQIARQGGRVIHYEMLDVHAGGHAKQEDLKLMMRLLKPKYFMPIEGSHYMLQAHAELAQQVGIPTNKIFVPDNGQITTFEQRGHEIIGELTKEKVVTDYVMVDGLGVGDVSDIVLRDRKTMAED
;
A
#
# COMPACT_ATOMS: atom_id res chain seq x y z
N MET A 1 20.95 -51.75 22.70
CA MET A 1 21.29 -51.04 23.95
C MET A 1 20.11 -50.18 24.35
N MET A 2 19.37 -50.60 25.34
CA MET A 2 18.18 -49.90 25.87
C MET A 2 18.65 -48.91 26.95
N THR A 3 18.20 -47.68 26.91
CA THR A 3 18.37 -46.77 28.03
C THR A 3 16.98 -46.27 28.47
N LYS A 4 16.73 -46.49 29.77
CA LYS A 4 15.48 -46.29 30.50
C LYS A 4 15.13 -44.82 30.69
N TYR A 5 13.87 -44.46 30.49
CA TYR A 5 13.26 -43.20 30.98
C TYR A 5 12.76 -43.37 32.41
N GLN A 6 13.19 -42.52 33.31
CA GLN A 6 12.66 -42.40 34.68
C GLN A 6 11.53 -41.35 34.71
N THR A 7 10.38 -41.77 35.16
CA THR A 7 9.21 -40.98 35.52
C THR A 7 9.39 -40.34 36.91
N ARG A 8 9.18 -39.04 37.05
CA ARG A 8 9.05 -38.36 38.36
C ARG A 8 7.58 -38.02 38.62
N ASN A 9 7.09 -38.54 39.71
CA ASN A 9 5.74 -38.31 40.28
C ASN A 9 5.65 -36.90 40.88
N TYR A 10 4.58 -36.18 40.61
CA TYR A 10 4.17 -34.99 41.34
C TYR A 10 3.17 -35.37 42.43
N VAL A 11 3.46 -35.00 43.66
CA VAL A 11 2.62 -35.14 44.84
C VAL A 11 1.84 -33.84 45.03
N SER A 12 0.53 -33.93 45.12
CA SER A 12 -0.42 -32.88 45.46
C SER A 12 -0.51 -32.70 47.01
N ARG A 13 -0.57 -31.45 47.48
CA ARG A 13 -1.14 -31.11 48.82
C ARG A 13 -1.94 -29.81 48.73
N PRO A 14 -3.15 -29.77 49.39
CA PRO A 14 -3.97 -28.58 49.45
C PRO A 14 -3.68 -27.79 50.76
N ALA A 15 -3.88 -26.48 50.73
CA ALA A 15 -4.06 -25.68 51.94
C ALA A 15 -4.96 -24.48 51.73
N ASN A 16 -6.15 -24.59 52.34
CA ASN A 16 -7.02 -23.47 52.66
C ASN A 16 -6.35 -22.48 53.62
N LYS A 17 -6.47 -21.19 53.34
CA LYS A 17 -6.43 -20.15 54.39
C LYS A 17 -7.33 -18.98 54.06
N SER A 18 -8.19 -18.71 55.04
CA SER A 18 -9.17 -17.65 55.20
C SER A 18 -8.58 -16.24 55.12
N TYR A 19 -9.29 -15.33 54.47
CA TYR A 19 -9.00 -13.89 54.48
C TYR A 19 -9.83 -13.18 55.54
N SER A 20 -9.18 -12.55 56.48
CA SER A 20 -9.76 -11.57 57.38
C SER A 20 -9.60 -10.16 56.84
N SER A 21 -10.67 -9.38 56.85
CA SER A 21 -10.76 -7.99 56.49
C SER A 21 -10.03 -7.08 57.49
N SER A 22 -9.12 -6.24 57.02
CA SER A 22 -8.68 -5.05 57.75
C SER A 22 -8.75 -3.82 56.88
N ARG A 23 -9.70 -2.92 57.23
CA ARG A 23 -9.78 -1.55 56.75
C ARG A 23 -8.46 -0.80 57.08
N LYS A 24 -7.78 -0.27 56.07
CA LYS A 24 -6.75 0.79 56.24
C LYS A 24 -7.16 2.07 55.50
N THR A 25 -7.18 3.09 56.33
CA THR A 25 -7.45 4.50 56.09
C THR A 25 -6.57 5.09 54.94
N ARG A 26 -7.24 5.85 54.08
CA ARG A 26 -6.66 6.72 53.06
C ARG A 26 -5.75 7.78 53.72
N ARG A 27 -4.48 7.75 53.41
CA ARG A 27 -3.57 8.92 53.56
C ARG A 27 -3.47 9.59 52.18
N THR A 28 -4.02 10.77 52.05
CA THR A 28 -3.80 11.70 50.96
C THR A 28 -2.38 12.22 51.05
N SER A 29 -1.48 11.81 50.17
CA SER A 29 -0.19 12.49 49.96
C SER A 29 -0.33 13.46 48.78
N ASN A 30 -0.26 14.76 49.09
CA ASN A 30 -0.07 15.81 48.12
C ASN A 30 1.26 15.62 47.39
N TYR A 31 1.22 15.21 46.13
CA TYR A 31 2.36 15.35 45.24
C TYR A 31 2.16 16.60 44.40
N SER A 32 2.72 17.70 44.86
CA SER A 32 3.00 18.85 44.01
C SER A 32 4.13 18.46 43.06
N LYS A 33 3.79 17.97 41.87
CA LYS A 33 4.76 17.83 40.78
C LYS A 33 4.95 19.17 40.11
N THR A 34 6.10 19.71 40.27
CA THR A 34 6.74 20.86 39.65
C THR A 34 6.47 20.90 38.12
N LEU A 35 5.79 21.96 37.72
CA LEU A 35 5.66 22.40 36.31
C LEU A 35 7.01 22.94 35.83
N SER A 36 7.89 22.06 35.33
CA SER A 36 9.14 22.49 34.68
C SER A 36 9.61 21.66 33.49
N SER A 37 8.71 20.86 32.85
CA SER A 37 9.08 20.10 31.68
C SER A 37 8.37 20.49 30.37
N THR A 38 7.48 21.49 30.38
CA THR A 38 6.64 21.79 29.21
C THR A 38 7.30 22.65 28.13
N ARG A 39 8.53 23.10 28.30
CA ARG A 39 9.23 23.96 27.32
C ARG A 39 10.16 23.22 26.34
N SER A 40 10.54 21.97 26.60
CA SER A 40 11.48 21.21 25.75
C SER A 40 10.81 20.35 24.66
N GLU A 41 9.52 20.03 24.78
CA GLU A 41 8.80 19.22 23.78
C GLU A 41 8.32 20.02 22.56
N SER A 42 8.20 21.33 22.67
CA SER A 42 7.59 22.18 21.65
C SER A 42 8.44 22.40 20.38
N ASN A 43 9.72 22.02 20.38
CA ASN A 43 10.64 22.29 19.27
C ASN A 43 11.24 21.01 18.65
N LYS A 44 10.62 19.84 18.86
CA LYS A 44 11.02 18.59 18.23
C LYS A 44 10.05 18.23 17.10
N LEU A 45 10.59 17.90 15.95
CA LEU A 45 9.84 17.25 14.90
C LEU A 45 9.82 15.75 15.16
N LYS A 46 8.63 15.16 15.22
CA LYS A 46 8.42 13.73 15.38
C LYS A 46 7.93 13.14 14.07
N ILE A 47 8.49 12.01 13.68
CA ILE A 47 8.01 11.15 12.60
C ILE A 47 7.55 9.85 13.25
N ILE A 48 6.32 9.42 12.97
CA ILE A 48 5.70 8.23 13.54
C ILE A 48 4.99 7.49 12.41
N VAL A 49 5.42 6.29 12.11
CA VAL A 49 4.76 5.43 11.11
C VAL A 49 3.79 4.53 11.86
N LEU A 50 2.49 4.66 11.60
CA LEU A 50 1.43 3.87 12.26
C LEU A 50 1.16 2.53 11.56
N GLY A 51 1.62 2.39 10.33
CA GLY A 51 1.53 1.17 9.53
C GLY A 51 2.35 1.31 8.25
N GLY A 52 2.75 0.19 7.65
CA GLY A 52 3.61 0.11 6.47
C GLY A 52 5.07 -0.25 6.76
N LEU A 53 5.45 -0.46 8.03
CA LEU A 53 6.75 -1.01 8.40
C LEU A 53 6.58 -2.45 8.89
N GLU A 54 7.54 -3.32 8.53
CA GLU A 54 7.50 -4.76 8.83
C GLU A 54 6.30 -5.51 8.20
N GLU A 55 5.56 -4.83 7.35
CA GLU A 55 4.36 -5.33 6.67
C GLU A 55 4.22 -4.67 5.29
N VAL A 56 3.34 -5.20 4.45
CA VAL A 56 2.93 -4.59 3.17
C VAL A 56 1.49 -4.13 3.31
N GLY A 57 1.26 -2.84 3.16
CA GLY A 57 -0.05 -2.20 3.30
C GLY A 57 -0.23 -1.42 4.61
N ARG A 58 -1.45 -0.93 4.84
CA ARG A 58 -1.82 -0.14 6.03
C ARG A 58 -1.00 1.16 6.20
N ASN A 59 -0.50 1.69 5.09
CA ASN A 59 0.42 2.82 5.10
C ASN A 59 -0.21 4.07 5.73
N MET A 60 0.42 4.58 6.79
CA MET A 60 0.02 5.80 7.47
C MET A 60 1.20 6.39 8.25
N THR A 61 1.65 7.57 7.83
CA THR A 61 2.78 8.28 8.46
C THR A 61 2.31 9.61 9.04
N LEU A 62 2.76 9.92 10.25
CA LEU A 62 2.52 11.20 10.93
C LEU A 62 3.80 12.03 11.01
N LEU A 63 3.70 13.32 10.73
CA LEU A 63 4.71 14.31 11.07
C LEU A 63 4.10 15.28 12.08
N GLU A 64 4.65 15.35 13.28
CA GLU A 64 4.18 16.23 14.36
C GLU A 64 5.26 17.26 14.72
N TYR A 65 4.92 18.53 14.66
CA TYR A 65 5.76 19.63 15.13
C TYR A 65 4.91 20.72 15.78
N ASN A 66 5.24 21.09 17.02
CA ASN A 66 4.65 22.20 17.75
C ASN A 66 3.09 22.20 17.75
N ARG A 67 2.48 21.05 18.06
CA ARG A 67 1.02 20.81 18.05
C ARG A 67 0.38 21.02 16.69
N GLU A 68 1.10 20.80 15.64
CA GLU A 68 0.58 20.65 14.28
C GLU A 68 0.97 19.26 13.77
N ILE A 69 0.04 18.57 13.16
CA ILE A 69 0.22 17.23 12.61
C ILE A 69 -0.22 17.25 11.15
N ILE A 70 0.59 16.64 10.29
CA ILE A 70 0.17 16.22 8.95
C ILE A 70 0.21 14.70 8.88
N ILE A 71 -0.69 14.15 8.08
CA ILE A 71 -0.82 12.71 7.86
C ILE A 71 -0.47 12.45 6.40
N ILE A 72 0.34 11.43 6.14
CA ILE A 72 0.62 10.92 4.79
C ILE A 72 0.02 9.53 4.72
N ASP A 73 -0.92 9.38 3.79
CA ASP A 73 -1.71 8.18 3.51
C ASP A 73 -2.59 7.69 4.67
N MET A 74 -3.60 6.90 4.32
CA MET A 74 -4.54 6.22 5.23
C MET A 74 -4.94 4.89 4.59
N GLY A 75 -4.01 3.96 4.56
CA GLY A 75 -4.13 2.69 3.86
C GLY A 75 -4.82 1.60 4.66
N LEU A 76 -5.27 0.58 3.97
CA LEU A 76 -5.65 -0.71 4.56
C LEU A 76 -4.60 -1.78 4.24
N GLN A 77 -4.67 -2.89 4.96
CA GLN A 77 -3.96 -4.13 4.67
C GLN A 77 -4.98 -5.26 4.51
N PHE A 78 -4.75 -6.17 3.55
CA PHE A 78 -5.54 -7.38 3.44
C PHE A 78 -5.17 -8.37 4.54
N PRO A 79 -6.14 -9.14 5.08
CA PRO A 79 -5.87 -10.09 6.15
C PRO A 79 -5.01 -11.26 5.64
N GLU A 80 -4.26 -11.88 6.55
CA GLU A 80 -3.57 -13.14 6.30
C GLU A 80 -4.57 -14.31 6.19
N GLU A 81 -4.14 -15.44 5.60
CA GLU A 81 -5.01 -16.60 5.35
C GLU A 81 -5.66 -17.17 6.64
N ASP A 82 -5.01 -17.00 7.78
CA ASP A 82 -5.51 -17.48 9.07
C ASP A 82 -6.41 -16.48 9.82
N MET A 83 -6.61 -15.27 9.28
CA MET A 83 -7.52 -14.25 9.81
C MET A 83 -8.95 -14.43 9.27
N LEU A 84 -9.58 -15.56 9.62
CA LEU A 84 -10.86 -15.96 9.07
C LEU A 84 -11.98 -14.94 9.39
N GLY A 85 -12.69 -14.50 8.34
CA GLY A 85 -13.82 -13.57 8.43
C GLY A 85 -13.43 -12.12 8.65
N ILE A 86 -12.15 -11.76 8.49
CA ILE A 86 -11.70 -10.38 8.48
C ILE A 86 -11.67 -9.90 7.03
N ASP A 87 -12.27 -8.74 6.76
CA ASP A 87 -12.27 -8.14 5.43
C ASP A 87 -10.95 -7.41 5.15
N TYR A 88 -10.48 -6.64 6.14
CA TYR A 88 -9.20 -5.89 6.08
C TYR A 88 -8.79 -5.34 7.45
N ILE A 89 -7.57 -4.84 7.51
CA ILE A 89 -6.95 -4.25 8.69
C ILE A 89 -6.67 -2.78 8.41
N ILE A 90 -6.89 -1.89 9.40
CA ILE A 90 -6.62 -0.46 9.28
C ILE A 90 -5.66 0.01 10.37
N PRO A 91 -4.99 1.18 10.19
CA PRO A 91 -4.10 1.74 11.20
C PRO A 91 -4.83 2.05 12.52
N ASN A 92 -4.13 1.80 13.63
CA ASN A 92 -4.55 2.27 14.94
C ASN A 92 -4.24 3.76 15.08
N THR A 93 -5.25 4.56 15.41
CA THR A 93 -5.14 6.02 15.53
C THR A 93 -5.26 6.53 16.97
N ASP A 94 -5.07 5.67 17.98
CA ASP A 94 -5.19 6.04 19.39
C ASP A 94 -4.24 7.17 19.79
N TYR A 95 -3.08 7.25 19.15
CA TYR A 95 -2.14 8.37 19.32
C TYR A 95 -2.76 9.74 19.01
N LEU A 96 -3.72 9.78 18.11
CA LEU A 96 -4.38 11.01 17.64
C LEU A 96 -5.60 11.41 18.51
N VAL A 97 -6.05 10.56 19.42
CA VAL A 97 -7.17 10.84 20.32
C VAL A 97 -6.84 12.06 21.19
N GLY A 98 -7.69 13.10 21.12
CA GLY A 98 -7.49 14.38 21.79
C GLY A 98 -6.51 15.33 21.09
N LYS A 99 -5.95 14.93 19.93
CA LYS A 99 -5.09 15.75 19.08
C LYS A 99 -5.72 16.07 17.71
N GLU A 100 -6.99 15.75 17.52
CA GLU A 100 -7.65 15.89 16.20
C GLU A 100 -7.58 17.33 15.68
N ASP A 101 -7.66 18.34 16.58
CA ASP A 101 -7.54 19.76 16.22
C ASP A 101 -6.10 20.17 15.83
N TRP A 102 -5.10 19.30 16.10
CA TRP A 102 -3.73 19.53 15.66
C TRP A 102 -3.52 19.10 14.21
N ILE A 103 -4.39 18.24 13.65
CA ILE A 103 -4.28 17.75 12.27
C ILE A 103 -4.59 18.90 11.30
N LYS A 104 -3.59 19.28 10.50
CA LYS A 104 -3.69 20.40 9.54
C LYS A 104 -4.07 19.93 8.15
N GLY A 105 -3.85 18.66 7.84
CA GLY A 105 -4.24 18.05 6.57
C GLY A 105 -3.73 16.63 6.42
N ILE A 106 -4.34 15.95 5.45
CA ILE A 106 -3.96 14.61 5.03
C ILE A 106 -3.49 14.70 3.59
N ILE A 107 -2.33 14.16 3.30
CA ILE A 107 -1.76 14.07 1.96
C ILE A 107 -1.88 12.62 1.54
N ILE A 108 -2.45 12.36 0.37
CA ILE A 108 -2.52 11.02 -0.21
C ILE A 108 -1.58 10.97 -1.40
N THR A 109 -0.63 10.05 -1.35
CA THR A 109 0.41 9.89 -2.36
C THR A 109 -0.15 9.37 -3.68
N HIS A 110 -1.01 8.36 -3.63
CA HIS A 110 -1.65 7.74 -4.80
C HIS A 110 -2.90 6.91 -4.43
N GLY A 111 -3.54 6.31 -5.44
CA GLY A 111 -4.88 5.72 -5.31
C GLY A 111 -4.96 4.23 -5.01
N HIS A 112 -3.88 3.56 -4.57
CA HIS A 112 -3.96 2.16 -4.14
C HIS A 112 -4.61 2.00 -2.77
N TYR A 113 -5.24 0.86 -2.52
CA TYR A 113 -6.02 0.64 -1.29
C TYR A 113 -5.18 0.62 -0.02
N ASP A 114 -3.94 0.18 -0.10
CA ASP A 114 -2.97 0.24 0.98
C ASP A 114 -2.50 1.66 1.33
N HIS A 115 -2.96 2.69 0.57
CA HIS A 115 -2.78 4.12 0.83
C HIS A 115 -4.09 4.89 1.06
N ILE A 116 -5.24 4.41 0.55
CA ILE A 116 -6.54 5.11 0.67
C ILE A 116 -7.62 4.32 1.41
N GLY A 117 -7.42 3.01 1.61
CA GLY A 117 -8.51 2.12 1.98
C GLY A 117 -9.09 2.34 3.36
N ALA A 118 -8.33 2.90 4.31
CA ALA A 118 -8.83 3.21 5.66
C ALA A 118 -9.55 4.57 5.77
N ILE A 119 -9.51 5.41 4.71
CA ILE A 119 -10.13 6.75 4.73
C ILE A 119 -11.60 6.70 5.20
N PRO A 120 -12.48 5.81 4.67
CA PRO A 120 -13.88 5.78 5.08
C PRO A 120 -14.11 5.48 6.56
N HIS A 121 -13.18 4.79 7.21
CA HIS A 121 -13.26 4.36 8.60
C HIS A 121 -12.64 5.36 9.58
N LEU A 122 -11.62 6.10 9.13
CA LEU A 122 -10.82 6.97 9.99
C LEU A 122 -11.20 8.45 9.85
N LEU A 123 -11.65 8.90 8.68
CA LEU A 123 -11.86 10.33 8.39
C LEU A 123 -12.78 11.01 9.41
N GLY A 124 -13.89 10.36 9.77
CA GLY A 124 -14.83 10.89 10.78
C GLY A 124 -14.23 10.92 12.20
N LYS A 125 -13.44 9.90 12.57
CA LYS A 125 -12.75 9.84 13.86
C LYS A 125 -11.72 10.95 14.01
N LEU A 126 -11.13 11.41 12.90
CA LEU A 126 -10.13 12.47 12.85
C LEU A 126 -10.75 13.86 12.66
N LYS A 127 -12.07 14.04 12.82
CA LYS A 127 -12.82 15.30 12.64
C LYS A 127 -12.75 15.86 11.22
N ASN A 128 -12.61 15.01 10.21
CA ASN A 128 -12.68 15.36 8.79
C ASN A 128 -11.70 16.48 8.37
N PRO A 129 -10.39 16.34 8.56
CA PRO A 129 -9.40 17.30 8.13
C PRO A 129 -9.35 17.41 6.60
N PRO A 130 -8.86 18.53 6.01
CA PRO A 130 -8.73 18.68 4.58
C PRO A 130 -7.75 17.66 3.99
N MET A 131 -8.07 17.13 2.80
CA MET A 131 -7.29 16.12 2.10
C MET A 131 -6.75 16.68 0.80
N PHE A 132 -5.51 16.30 0.47
CA PHE A 132 -4.77 16.73 -0.74
C PHE A 132 -4.30 15.50 -1.49
N MET A 133 -4.67 15.39 -2.77
CA MET A 133 -4.36 14.21 -3.57
C MET A 133 -4.45 14.51 -5.07
N GLY A 134 -3.93 13.60 -5.87
CA GLY A 134 -4.07 13.65 -7.32
C GLY A 134 -5.52 13.47 -7.79
N ARG A 135 -5.78 13.81 -9.05
CA ARG A 135 -7.14 13.83 -9.61
C ARG A 135 -7.75 12.42 -9.70
N LEU A 136 -6.96 11.43 -10.13
CA LEU A 136 -7.41 10.03 -10.21
C LEU A 136 -7.65 9.48 -8.81
N THR A 137 -6.73 9.73 -7.90
CA THR A 137 -6.85 9.34 -6.49
C THR A 137 -8.13 9.92 -5.86
N ALA A 138 -8.44 11.18 -6.13
CA ALA A 138 -9.68 11.81 -5.67
C ALA A 138 -10.94 11.09 -6.14
N GLY A 139 -10.99 10.72 -7.42
CA GLY A 139 -12.11 9.95 -7.97
C GLY A 139 -12.30 8.59 -7.28
N LEU A 140 -11.20 7.89 -7.01
CA LEU A 140 -11.22 6.60 -6.30
C LEU A 140 -11.65 6.76 -4.84
N VAL A 141 -11.14 7.78 -4.13
CA VAL A 141 -11.52 8.10 -2.75
C VAL A 141 -12.99 8.49 -2.65
N GLU A 142 -13.47 9.37 -3.53
CA GLU A 142 -14.88 9.77 -3.55
C GLU A 142 -15.81 8.58 -3.76
N LYS A 143 -15.44 7.64 -4.64
CA LYS A 143 -16.17 6.40 -4.83
C LYS A 143 -16.21 5.57 -3.54
N LYS A 144 -15.06 5.36 -2.89
CA LYS A 144 -14.97 4.62 -1.63
C LYS A 144 -15.82 5.24 -0.51
N ILE A 145 -15.81 6.56 -0.39
CA ILE A 145 -16.64 7.28 0.58
C ILE A 145 -18.14 7.08 0.29
N LYS A 146 -18.55 7.09 -0.99
CA LYS A 146 -19.95 6.83 -1.38
C LYS A 146 -20.43 5.41 -1.03
N GLU A 147 -19.52 4.44 -1.00
CA GLU A 147 -19.83 3.06 -0.59
C GLU A 147 -20.04 2.92 0.94
N GLN A 148 -19.65 3.94 1.73
CA GLN A 148 -19.71 3.95 3.19
C GLN A 148 -20.55 5.15 3.70
N PRO A 149 -21.88 5.00 3.83
CA PRO A 149 -22.78 6.11 4.15
C PRO A 149 -22.49 6.84 5.47
N GLN A 150 -21.80 6.17 6.43
CA GLN A 150 -21.38 6.75 7.71
C GLN A 150 -20.17 7.66 7.59
N CYS A 151 -19.42 7.60 6.48
CA CYS A 151 -18.26 8.45 6.27
C CYS A 151 -18.70 9.89 5.98
N PRO A 152 -18.10 10.91 6.61
CA PRO A 152 -18.40 12.31 6.30
C PRO A 152 -17.96 12.64 4.86
N LYS A 153 -18.60 13.62 4.26
CA LYS A 153 -18.15 14.16 2.97
C LYS A 153 -16.76 14.76 3.12
N ALA A 154 -15.79 14.23 2.38
CA ALA A 154 -14.40 14.69 2.43
C ALA A 154 -14.23 16.09 1.82
N ALA A 155 -13.36 16.90 2.42
CA ALA A 155 -12.88 18.16 1.85
C ALA A 155 -11.62 17.88 1.02
N ILE A 156 -11.78 17.53 -0.26
CA ILE A 156 -10.69 17.15 -1.15
C ILE A 156 -10.22 18.35 -1.97
N THR A 157 -8.90 18.57 -1.99
CA THR A 157 -8.20 19.53 -2.85
C THR A 157 -7.29 18.76 -3.80
N ILE A 158 -7.42 19.01 -5.10
CA ILE A 158 -6.55 18.40 -6.12
C ILE A 158 -5.19 19.07 -6.08
N ILE A 159 -4.14 18.25 -5.99
CA ILE A 159 -2.75 18.71 -6.04
C ILE A 159 -2.45 19.34 -7.41
N ASP A 160 -1.82 20.51 -7.37
CA ASP A 160 -1.16 21.16 -8.50
C ASP A 160 0.35 21.09 -8.26
N GLU A 161 1.07 20.31 -9.07
CA GLU A 161 2.52 20.10 -8.93
C GLU A 161 3.35 21.39 -8.98
N ASN A 162 2.76 22.49 -9.45
CA ASN A 162 3.41 23.80 -9.52
C ASN A 162 3.13 24.72 -8.35
N LYS A 163 2.38 24.27 -7.35
CA LYS A 163 1.96 25.08 -6.21
C LYS A 163 2.25 24.39 -4.89
N ALA A 164 2.97 25.08 -4.04
CA ALA A 164 3.14 24.68 -2.66
C ALA A 164 1.84 24.90 -1.85
N ILE A 165 1.62 24.08 -0.85
CA ILE A 165 0.47 24.14 0.05
C ILE A 165 0.96 24.39 1.48
N GLN A 166 0.43 25.42 2.13
CA GLN A 166 0.71 25.70 3.54
C GLN A 166 -0.29 24.96 4.43
N LEU A 167 0.20 24.04 5.26
CA LEU A 167 -0.58 23.32 6.27
C LEU A 167 -0.16 23.77 7.68
N GLY A 168 -1.05 24.46 8.38
CA GLY A 168 -0.71 25.10 9.62
C GLY A 168 0.32 26.22 9.44
N LYS A 169 1.20 26.41 10.43
CA LYS A 169 2.28 27.42 10.40
C LYS A 169 3.63 26.82 10.07
N ASN A 170 3.76 25.50 10.29
CA ASN A 170 5.07 24.83 10.32
C ASN A 170 5.33 23.94 9.12
N PHE A 171 4.35 23.62 8.29
CA PHE A 171 4.48 22.73 7.15
C PHE A 171 4.15 23.45 5.85
N ASN A 172 5.15 23.60 4.98
CA ASN A 172 4.94 24.03 3.60
C ASN A 172 5.29 22.85 2.68
N ILE A 173 4.41 22.48 1.75
CA ILE A 173 4.50 21.22 1.04
C ILE A 173 4.49 21.48 -0.45
N GLU A 174 5.53 21.03 -1.12
CA GLU A 174 5.63 20.91 -2.57
C GLU A 174 5.40 19.46 -2.98
N PHE A 175 5.08 19.23 -4.25
CA PHE A 175 4.79 17.90 -4.76
C PHE A 175 5.65 17.58 -5.97
N LEU A 176 6.28 16.43 -5.93
CA LEU A 176 7.01 15.89 -7.05
C LEU A 176 6.20 14.74 -7.65
N ARG A 177 5.94 14.78 -8.97
CA ARG A 177 5.30 13.68 -9.67
C ARG A 177 6.23 12.47 -9.71
N MET A 178 5.68 11.32 -9.37
CA MET A 178 6.36 10.03 -9.41
C MET A 178 5.64 9.08 -10.37
N ASN A 179 6.35 8.07 -10.86
CA ASN A 179 5.75 6.96 -11.60
C ASN A 179 5.52 5.76 -10.67
N HIS A 180 4.44 5.07 -10.90
CA HIS A 180 4.09 3.82 -10.23
C HIS A 180 3.24 2.94 -11.18
N SER A 181 2.58 1.91 -10.68
CA SER A 181 1.67 1.05 -11.46
C SER A 181 0.29 1.69 -11.72
N ILE A 182 -0.04 2.74 -10.98
CA ILE A 182 -1.20 3.62 -11.20
C ILE A 182 -0.70 5.02 -11.52
N PRO A 183 -1.31 5.77 -12.47
CA PRO A 183 -0.89 7.15 -12.72
C PRO A 183 -1.31 8.10 -11.60
N ASP A 184 -0.80 9.33 -11.66
CA ASP A 184 -1.16 10.41 -10.74
C ASP A 184 -0.59 10.25 -9.32
N CYS A 185 0.65 9.73 -9.23
CA CYS A 185 1.38 9.56 -7.98
C CYS A 185 2.21 10.79 -7.65
N PHE A 186 2.29 11.14 -6.36
CA PHE A 186 3.03 12.29 -5.88
C PHE A 186 3.86 11.95 -4.63
N ALA A 187 5.11 12.39 -4.65
CA ALA A 187 5.97 12.44 -3.49
C ALA A 187 5.84 13.82 -2.82
N PRO A 188 5.36 13.94 -1.58
CA PRO A 188 5.37 15.19 -0.85
C PRO A 188 6.79 15.58 -0.41
N ILE A 189 7.16 16.82 -0.69
CA ILE A 189 8.37 17.49 -0.23
C ILE A 189 7.94 18.46 0.88
N ILE A 190 8.27 18.12 2.11
CA ILE A 190 7.72 18.75 3.30
C ILE A 190 8.80 19.63 3.93
N HIS A 191 8.64 20.95 3.78
CA HIS A 191 9.51 21.92 4.41
C HIS A 191 9.02 22.18 5.84
N THR A 192 9.92 21.99 6.79
CA THR A 192 9.68 22.22 8.22
C THR A 192 10.70 23.21 8.77
N PRO A 193 10.50 23.81 9.96
CA PRO A 193 11.50 24.66 10.59
C PRO A 193 12.86 24.00 10.86
N LEU A 194 12.90 22.65 10.85
CA LEU A 194 14.12 21.87 11.09
C LEU A 194 14.77 21.34 9.81
N GLY A 195 14.12 21.48 8.67
CA GLY A 195 14.63 21.02 7.38
C GLY A 195 13.58 20.31 6.54
N THR A 196 14.00 19.93 5.35
CA THR A 196 13.12 19.34 4.33
C THR A 196 13.09 17.82 4.46
N ILE A 197 11.88 17.25 4.48
CA ILE A 197 11.63 15.81 4.47
C ILE A 197 11.00 15.47 3.13
N MET A 198 11.43 14.38 2.51
CA MET A 198 10.77 13.80 1.35
C MET A 198 10.23 12.42 1.70
N HIS A 199 8.98 12.18 1.37
CA HIS A 199 8.34 10.87 1.39
C HIS A 199 8.05 10.46 -0.04
N THR A 200 8.61 9.34 -0.52
CA THR A 200 8.46 8.99 -1.94
C THR A 200 7.04 8.56 -2.31
N GLY A 201 6.26 8.03 -1.35
CA GLY A 201 5.19 7.10 -1.65
C GLY A 201 5.75 5.91 -2.42
N ASP A 202 4.88 5.11 -2.99
CA ASP A 202 5.29 4.04 -3.90
C ASP A 202 5.79 4.63 -5.20
N PHE A 203 6.93 4.15 -5.68
CA PHE A 203 7.51 4.71 -6.90
C PHE A 203 8.38 3.73 -7.68
N LYS A 204 8.51 3.99 -8.94
CA LYS A 204 9.59 3.51 -9.82
C LYS A 204 10.14 4.67 -10.64
N ILE A 205 11.28 4.46 -11.27
CA ILE A 205 11.80 5.40 -12.27
C ILE A 205 11.45 4.84 -13.65
N ASP A 206 10.48 5.48 -14.32
CA ASP A 206 10.03 5.09 -15.65
C ASP A 206 10.33 6.21 -16.65
N TYR A 207 11.14 5.90 -17.68
CA TYR A 207 11.52 6.87 -18.72
C TYR A 207 10.52 6.94 -19.87
N SER A 208 9.64 5.94 -19.99
CA SER A 208 8.61 5.86 -21.03
C SER A 208 7.28 5.29 -20.49
N PRO A 209 6.70 5.96 -19.48
CA PRO A 209 5.44 5.51 -18.89
C PRO A 209 4.28 5.60 -19.88
N VAL A 210 3.26 4.77 -19.67
CA VAL A 210 2.04 4.80 -20.47
C VAL A 210 1.05 5.78 -19.86
N ASN A 211 0.61 6.77 -20.65
CA ASN A 211 -0.35 7.81 -20.25
C ASN A 211 0.04 8.65 -19.03
N ASP A 212 1.32 8.77 -18.74
CA ASP A 212 1.87 9.60 -17.68
C ASP A 212 3.14 10.34 -18.18
N LYS A 213 3.65 11.26 -17.37
CA LYS A 213 4.93 11.94 -17.65
C LYS A 213 6.09 11.06 -17.18
N PRO A 214 7.23 11.04 -17.89
CA PRO A 214 8.44 10.39 -17.39
C PRO A 214 8.89 10.93 -16.03
N ALA A 215 9.65 10.14 -15.30
CA ALA A 215 10.27 10.55 -14.04
C ALA A 215 11.12 11.81 -14.24
N ASP A 216 10.87 12.85 -13.43
CA ASP A 216 11.58 14.14 -13.51
C ASP A 216 12.86 14.13 -12.67
N LEU A 217 13.90 13.48 -13.21
CA LEU A 217 15.22 13.40 -12.55
C LEU A 217 15.85 14.77 -12.29
N GLN A 218 15.54 15.76 -13.13
CA GLN A 218 16.05 17.12 -12.96
C GLN A 218 15.46 17.77 -11.71
N HIS A 219 14.14 17.69 -11.49
CA HIS A 219 13.49 18.20 -10.28
C HIS A 219 13.95 17.44 -9.03
N ILE A 220 14.10 16.12 -9.11
CA ILE A 220 14.65 15.31 -8.00
C ILE A 220 16.04 15.83 -7.61
N ALA A 221 16.95 16.02 -8.58
CA ALA A 221 18.29 16.53 -8.32
C ALA A 221 18.29 17.98 -7.80
N GLN A 222 17.33 18.81 -8.22
CA GLN A 222 17.17 20.17 -7.73
C GLN A 222 16.81 20.18 -6.23
N PHE A 223 15.85 19.37 -5.78
CA PHE A 223 15.56 19.21 -4.36
C PHE A 223 16.76 18.68 -3.57
N GLY A 224 17.50 17.72 -4.13
CA GLY A 224 18.75 17.25 -3.54
C GLY A 224 19.80 18.35 -3.35
N SER A 225 19.89 19.32 -4.28
CA SER A 225 20.81 20.46 -4.18
C SER A 225 20.42 21.47 -3.11
N GLN A 226 19.12 21.56 -2.78
CA GLN A 226 18.59 22.41 -1.71
C GLN A 226 18.81 21.81 -0.31
N GLY A 227 19.12 20.51 -0.22
CA GLY A 227 19.40 19.78 1.00
C GLY A 227 18.17 19.09 1.59
N ILE A 228 18.21 17.77 1.63
CA ILE A 228 17.19 16.91 2.23
C ILE A 228 17.65 16.49 3.62
N LEU A 229 16.88 16.85 4.65
CA LEU A 229 17.13 16.39 6.02
C LEU A 229 16.87 14.89 6.14
N MET A 230 15.70 14.42 5.68
CA MET A 230 15.29 13.02 5.76
C MET A 230 14.64 12.59 4.44
N LEU A 231 15.09 11.47 3.92
CA LEU A 231 14.40 10.73 2.85
C LEU A 231 13.73 9.51 3.47
N MET A 232 12.41 9.43 3.30
CA MET A 232 11.59 8.25 3.57
C MET A 232 11.24 7.62 2.22
N SER A 233 11.67 6.36 1.99
CA SER A 233 11.61 5.77 0.65
C SER A 233 11.09 4.34 0.66
N ASP A 234 10.18 4.06 -0.28
CA ASP A 234 9.59 2.74 -0.58
C ASP A 234 10.67 1.64 -0.69
N SER A 235 10.43 0.51 -0.04
CA SER A 235 11.36 -0.61 0.02
C SER A 235 10.84 -1.90 -0.61
N THR A 236 9.64 -1.89 -1.17
CA THR A 236 8.90 -3.08 -1.61
C THR A 236 9.71 -3.98 -2.56
N ASP A 237 10.45 -3.39 -3.51
CA ASP A 237 11.32 -4.14 -4.45
C ASP A 237 12.83 -4.02 -4.14
N SER A 238 13.21 -3.62 -2.93
CA SER A 238 14.61 -3.40 -2.50
C SER A 238 15.49 -4.65 -2.57
N THR A 239 14.90 -5.83 -2.60
CA THR A 239 15.61 -7.12 -2.70
C THR A 239 15.89 -7.54 -4.14
N HIS A 240 15.27 -6.87 -5.13
CA HIS A 240 15.40 -7.22 -6.54
C HIS A 240 16.51 -6.41 -7.21
N PRO A 241 17.51 -7.06 -7.84
CA PRO A 241 18.62 -6.36 -8.50
C PRO A 241 18.18 -5.65 -9.79
N GLY A 242 18.97 -4.68 -10.22
CA GLY A 242 18.79 -3.97 -11.48
C GLY A 242 17.82 -2.79 -11.39
N TYR A 243 17.33 -2.36 -12.55
CA TYR A 243 16.34 -1.31 -12.73
C TYR A 243 14.95 -1.91 -12.95
N GLN A 244 13.91 -1.16 -12.60
CA GLN A 244 12.54 -1.55 -12.95
C GLN A 244 12.30 -1.35 -14.46
N ILE A 245 11.56 -2.27 -15.06
CA ILE A 245 11.22 -2.17 -16.49
C ILE A 245 10.09 -1.15 -16.71
N SER A 246 10.12 -0.50 -17.90
CA SER A 246 9.07 0.43 -18.27
C SER A 246 7.77 -0.28 -18.62
N GLU A 247 6.66 0.38 -18.35
CA GLU A 247 5.33 -0.10 -18.72
C GLU A 247 5.17 -0.24 -20.25
N SER A 248 5.76 0.67 -21.02
CA SER A 248 5.73 0.58 -22.51
C SER A 248 6.37 -0.69 -23.05
N SER A 249 7.43 -1.20 -22.41
CA SER A 249 8.07 -2.47 -22.81
C SER A 249 7.12 -3.66 -22.68
N ILE A 250 6.23 -3.62 -21.70
CA ILE A 250 5.20 -4.65 -21.51
C ILE A 250 4.17 -4.61 -22.64
N GLY A 251 3.76 -3.40 -23.06
CA GLY A 251 2.87 -3.22 -24.21
C GLY A 251 3.43 -3.83 -25.47
N ASP A 252 4.73 -3.64 -25.74
CA ASP A 252 5.41 -4.22 -26.90
C ASP A 252 5.40 -5.77 -26.86
N GLU A 253 5.72 -6.37 -25.71
CA GLU A 253 5.73 -7.83 -25.58
C GLU A 253 4.32 -8.43 -25.66
N MET A 254 3.35 -7.81 -25.01
CA MET A 254 1.95 -8.21 -25.15
C MET A 254 1.45 -8.06 -26.59
N GLY A 255 1.91 -7.06 -27.33
CA GLY A 255 1.62 -6.89 -28.75
C GLY A 255 2.11 -8.06 -29.59
N ARG A 256 3.36 -8.54 -29.36
CA ARG A 256 3.90 -9.75 -30.02
C ARG A 256 3.11 -11.02 -29.67
N LEU A 257 2.58 -11.11 -28.45
CA LEU A 257 1.70 -12.21 -28.05
C LEU A 257 0.36 -12.15 -28.77
N PHE A 258 -0.28 -10.99 -28.83
CA PHE A 258 -1.59 -10.80 -29.46
C PHE A 258 -1.57 -11.17 -30.95
N GLU A 259 -0.45 -10.90 -31.63
CA GLU A 259 -0.24 -11.28 -33.04
C GLU A 259 -0.26 -12.79 -33.25
N LYS A 260 0.25 -13.58 -32.27
CA LYS A 260 0.40 -15.03 -32.37
C LYS A 260 -0.78 -15.83 -31.82
N ILE A 261 -1.69 -15.20 -31.06
CA ILE A 261 -2.80 -15.87 -30.40
C ILE A 261 -4.03 -15.88 -31.34
N GLU A 262 -4.37 -17.05 -31.85
CA GLU A 262 -5.54 -17.24 -32.72
C GLU A 262 -6.86 -17.43 -31.93
N GLY A 263 -6.78 -17.87 -30.66
CA GLY A 263 -7.93 -18.12 -29.80
C GLY A 263 -8.39 -16.88 -29.00
N ARG A 264 -9.30 -17.13 -28.05
CA ARG A 264 -9.72 -16.16 -27.05
C ARG A 264 -8.60 -15.88 -26.05
N ILE A 265 -8.47 -14.63 -25.66
CA ILE A 265 -7.50 -14.19 -24.64
C ILE A 265 -8.26 -13.88 -23.35
N ILE A 266 -7.81 -14.40 -22.23
CA ILE A 266 -8.27 -14.06 -20.89
C ILE A 266 -7.09 -13.39 -20.19
N ILE A 267 -7.23 -12.13 -19.80
CA ILE A 267 -6.16 -11.38 -19.13
C ILE A 267 -6.58 -11.07 -17.72
N CYS A 268 -5.74 -11.43 -16.76
CA CYS A 268 -5.96 -11.12 -15.36
C CYS A 268 -4.88 -10.19 -14.84
N THR A 269 -5.33 -9.04 -14.28
CA THR A 269 -4.48 -8.01 -13.70
C THR A 269 -5.18 -7.36 -12.51
N PHE A 270 -4.48 -6.51 -11.76
CA PHE A 270 -5.11 -5.72 -10.70
C PHE A 270 -6.01 -4.64 -11.28
N ALA A 271 -7.17 -4.43 -10.65
CA ALA A 271 -8.14 -3.43 -11.10
C ALA A 271 -7.60 -1.98 -11.01
N SER A 272 -6.55 -1.74 -10.23
CA SER A 272 -5.89 -0.44 -10.08
C SER A 272 -4.77 -0.19 -11.10
N GLN A 273 -4.34 -1.18 -11.87
CA GLN A 273 -3.27 -1.02 -12.88
C GLN A 273 -3.78 -0.33 -14.15
N ILE A 274 -4.15 0.93 -14.03
CA ILE A 274 -4.79 1.71 -15.09
C ILE A 274 -3.91 1.81 -16.35
N SER A 275 -2.60 1.98 -16.18
CA SER A 275 -1.66 2.03 -17.30
C SER A 275 -1.65 0.72 -18.09
N ARG A 276 -1.61 -0.43 -17.42
CA ARG A 276 -1.70 -1.75 -18.01
C ARG A 276 -3.03 -1.98 -18.73
N ILE A 277 -4.12 -1.58 -18.09
CA ILE A 277 -5.46 -1.69 -18.67
C ILE A 277 -5.54 -0.86 -19.95
N GLN A 278 -5.00 0.37 -19.96
CA GLN A 278 -4.92 1.19 -21.18
C GLN A 278 -4.15 0.49 -22.31
N GLU A 279 -3.01 -0.14 -22.00
CA GLU A 279 -2.24 -0.90 -23.00
C GLU A 279 -3.06 -2.05 -23.58
N ILE A 280 -3.77 -2.80 -22.74
CA ILE A 280 -4.67 -3.88 -23.19
C ILE A 280 -5.74 -3.34 -24.15
N PHE A 281 -6.35 -2.18 -23.84
CA PHE A 281 -7.33 -1.54 -24.71
C PHE A 281 -6.71 -1.09 -26.03
N SER A 282 -5.53 -0.48 -26.00
CA SER A 282 -4.81 -0.04 -27.21
C SER A 282 -4.48 -1.23 -28.13
N LEU A 283 -4.01 -2.33 -27.53
CA LEU A 283 -3.72 -3.57 -28.27
C LEU A 283 -4.99 -4.22 -28.82
N ALA A 284 -6.08 -4.23 -28.05
CA ALA A 284 -7.36 -4.75 -28.54
C ALA A 284 -7.82 -3.99 -29.80
N GLU A 285 -7.76 -2.67 -29.80
CA GLU A 285 -8.09 -1.84 -30.95
C GLU A 285 -7.17 -2.10 -32.15
N LYS A 286 -5.84 -2.16 -31.89
CA LYS A 286 -4.83 -2.45 -32.93
C LYS A 286 -5.07 -3.79 -33.63
N PHE A 287 -5.45 -4.84 -32.88
CA PHE A 287 -5.67 -6.19 -33.43
C PHE A 287 -7.14 -6.48 -33.78
N GLY A 288 -8.01 -5.48 -33.68
CA GLY A 288 -9.44 -5.59 -33.99
C GLY A 288 -10.15 -6.60 -33.10
N ARG A 289 -9.75 -6.67 -31.82
CA ARG A 289 -10.40 -7.46 -30.79
C ARG A 289 -11.30 -6.58 -29.93
N ARG A 290 -12.31 -7.18 -29.30
CA ARG A 290 -13.19 -6.50 -28.35
C ARG A 290 -13.02 -7.06 -26.96
N ILE A 291 -13.27 -6.24 -25.94
CA ILE A 291 -12.99 -6.55 -24.54
C ILE A 291 -14.31 -6.67 -23.77
N TYR A 292 -14.51 -7.81 -23.12
CA TYR A 292 -15.47 -7.94 -22.05
C TYR A 292 -14.75 -7.72 -20.73
N VAL A 293 -15.17 -6.73 -19.96
CA VAL A 293 -14.59 -6.38 -18.66
C VAL A 293 -15.44 -7.00 -17.56
N GLU A 294 -14.82 -7.86 -16.75
CA GLU A 294 -15.48 -8.52 -15.63
C GLU A 294 -15.00 -7.98 -14.29
N GLY A 295 -15.95 -7.79 -13.38
CA GLY A 295 -15.70 -7.31 -12.02
C GLY A 295 -16.08 -5.83 -11.83
N ARG A 296 -16.76 -5.54 -10.71
CA ARG A 296 -17.25 -4.19 -10.38
C ARG A 296 -16.08 -3.21 -10.27
N SER A 297 -15.09 -3.53 -9.46
CA SER A 297 -13.93 -2.64 -9.23
C SER A 297 -13.19 -2.31 -10.51
N MET A 298 -13.01 -3.29 -11.41
CA MET A 298 -12.37 -3.09 -12.72
C MET A 298 -13.17 -2.11 -13.59
N ASN A 299 -14.47 -2.34 -13.73
CA ASN A 299 -15.35 -1.47 -14.51
C ASN A 299 -15.38 -0.04 -13.95
N ASP A 300 -15.52 0.11 -12.63
CA ASP A 300 -15.59 1.42 -11.99
C ASP A 300 -14.29 2.21 -12.13
N ASN A 301 -13.15 1.55 -11.97
CA ASN A 301 -11.84 2.20 -12.12
C ASN A 301 -11.58 2.63 -13.58
N ILE A 302 -11.98 1.80 -14.56
CA ILE A 302 -11.94 2.15 -15.98
C ILE A 302 -12.82 3.37 -16.27
N GLU A 303 -14.04 3.39 -15.74
CA GLU A 303 -14.97 4.51 -15.94
C GLU A 303 -14.44 5.80 -15.32
N ILE A 304 -13.96 5.77 -14.07
CA ILE A 304 -13.34 6.92 -13.40
C ILE A 304 -12.15 7.42 -14.22
N ALA A 305 -11.22 6.53 -14.58
CA ALA A 305 -10.02 6.91 -15.33
C ALA A 305 -10.36 7.50 -16.71
N LYS A 306 -11.41 7.00 -17.37
CA LYS A 306 -11.92 7.53 -18.65
C LYS A 306 -12.52 8.92 -18.47
N GLN A 307 -13.38 9.13 -17.46
CA GLN A 307 -14.01 10.43 -17.18
C GLN A 307 -12.99 11.52 -16.89
N ILE A 308 -11.89 11.17 -16.22
CA ILE A 308 -10.82 12.10 -15.84
C ILE A 308 -9.80 12.28 -16.98
N GLY A 309 -9.83 11.42 -18.00
CA GLY A 309 -8.96 11.50 -19.17
C GLY A 309 -7.64 10.72 -19.08
N TYR A 310 -7.46 9.88 -18.05
CA TYR A 310 -6.32 8.96 -17.93
C TYR A 310 -6.44 7.73 -18.84
N MET A 311 -7.67 7.34 -19.20
CA MET A 311 -7.91 6.30 -20.20
C MET A 311 -8.60 6.87 -21.44
N LYS A 312 -8.14 6.39 -22.62
CA LYS A 312 -8.68 6.77 -23.93
C LYS A 312 -8.87 5.52 -24.78
N PHE A 313 -10.09 5.24 -25.16
CA PHE A 313 -10.45 4.12 -26.04
C PHE A 313 -11.79 4.35 -26.71
N ASN A 314 -12.03 3.66 -27.83
CA ASN A 314 -13.32 3.67 -28.50
C ASN A 314 -14.37 2.90 -27.66
N SER A 315 -15.52 3.50 -27.42
CA SER A 315 -16.60 2.87 -26.66
C SER A 315 -17.07 1.54 -27.25
N GLN A 316 -16.90 1.35 -28.58
CA GLN A 316 -17.21 0.07 -29.26
C GLN A 316 -16.22 -1.05 -28.92
N THR A 317 -15.06 -0.75 -28.32
CA THR A 317 -14.09 -1.76 -27.91
C THR A 317 -14.62 -2.62 -26.77
N ILE A 318 -15.47 -2.06 -25.89
CA ILE A 318 -16.14 -2.81 -24.83
C ILE A 318 -17.39 -3.52 -25.37
N ILE A 319 -17.55 -4.77 -24.99
CA ILE A 319 -18.77 -5.56 -25.24
C ILE A 319 -19.46 -5.92 -23.92
N GLN A 320 -20.79 -6.11 -24.03
CA GLN A 320 -21.61 -6.52 -22.89
C GLN A 320 -21.66 -8.05 -22.74
N GLU A 321 -22.09 -8.50 -21.56
CA GLU A 321 -22.16 -9.93 -21.23
C GLU A 321 -23.00 -10.76 -22.23
N ASN A 322 -24.08 -10.20 -22.75
CA ASN A 322 -24.93 -10.87 -23.72
C ASN A 322 -24.28 -11.00 -25.11
N GLU A 323 -23.33 -10.11 -25.45
CA GLU A 323 -22.64 -10.12 -26.74
C GLU A 323 -21.51 -11.15 -26.78
N ILE A 324 -20.81 -11.38 -25.64
CA ILE A 324 -19.61 -12.23 -25.60
C ILE A 324 -19.87 -13.67 -26.10
N ARG A 325 -21.09 -14.20 -25.91
CA ARG A 325 -21.44 -15.55 -26.34
C ARG A 325 -21.48 -15.71 -27.85
N HIS A 326 -21.64 -14.61 -28.59
CA HIS A 326 -21.76 -14.57 -30.04
C HIS A 326 -20.49 -14.08 -30.74
N MET A 327 -19.50 -13.64 -29.97
CA MET A 327 -18.23 -13.15 -30.50
C MET A 327 -17.30 -14.30 -30.91
N PRO A 328 -16.62 -14.19 -32.07
CA PRO A 328 -15.56 -15.11 -32.44
C PRO A 328 -14.40 -15.08 -31.43
N ASP A 329 -13.83 -16.23 -31.13
CA ASP A 329 -12.73 -16.34 -30.14
C ASP A 329 -11.53 -15.46 -30.48
N ASN A 330 -11.11 -15.45 -31.72
CA ASN A 330 -10.00 -14.63 -32.20
C ASN A 330 -10.28 -13.12 -32.18
N LYS A 331 -11.50 -12.71 -31.86
CA LYS A 331 -11.90 -11.29 -31.68
C LYS A 331 -12.27 -10.95 -30.24
N THR A 332 -12.07 -11.88 -29.32
CA THR A 332 -12.52 -11.72 -27.93
C THR A 332 -11.36 -11.66 -26.95
N ILE A 333 -11.38 -10.66 -26.10
CA ILE A 333 -10.58 -10.56 -24.89
C ILE A 333 -11.53 -10.53 -23.70
N VAL A 334 -11.23 -11.28 -22.65
CA VAL A 334 -11.87 -11.17 -21.35
C VAL A 334 -10.86 -10.57 -20.39
N LEU A 335 -11.18 -9.43 -19.81
CA LEU A 335 -10.32 -8.73 -18.85
C LEU A 335 -10.97 -8.81 -17.47
N GLY A 336 -10.23 -9.28 -16.47
CA GLY A 336 -10.73 -9.40 -15.10
C GLY A 336 -9.64 -9.50 -14.05
N THR A 337 -10.05 -9.80 -12.82
CA THR A 337 -9.17 -10.00 -11.66
C THR A 337 -8.93 -11.49 -11.39
N GLY A 338 -8.18 -11.82 -10.30
CA GLY A 338 -7.97 -13.20 -9.86
C GLY A 338 -6.63 -13.79 -10.27
N ALA A 339 -5.67 -12.95 -10.64
CA ALA A 339 -4.30 -13.38 -10.91
C ALA A 339 -3.54 -13.84 -9.65
N GLN A 340 -4.11 -13.62 -8.45
CA GLN A 340 -3.56 -14.03 -7.16
C GLN A 340 -4.18 -15.31 -6.60
N GLY A 341 -5.15 -15.91 -7.32
CA GLY A 341 -5.81 -17.15 -6.89
C GLY A 341 -6.83 -16.95 -5.77
N GLU A 342 -7.33 -15.73 -5.58
CA GLU A 342 -8.36 -15.43 -4.59
C GLU A 342 -9.66 -16.17 -4.90
N ASN A 343 -10.24 -16.85 -3.91
CA ASN A 343 -11.36 -17.79 -4.07
C ASN A 343 -12.58 -17.19 -4.79
N ASN A 344 -12.91 -15.93 -4.53
CA ASN A 344 -14.08 -15.24 -5.09
C ASN A 344 -13.77 -14.43 -6.36
N ALA A 345 -12.51 -14.38 -6.79
CA ALA A 345 -12.12 -13.60 -7.95
C ALA A 345 -12.62 -14.22 -9.27
N PHE A 346 -12.69 -13.38 -10.30
CA PHE A 346 -13.21 -13.77 -11.61
C PHE A 346 -12.55 -15.04 -12.15
N LEU A 347 -11.22 -15.11 -12.22
CA LEU A 347 -10.50 -16.24 -12.83
C LEU A 347 -10.76 -17.55 -12.08
N MET A 348 -10.78 -17.55 -10.75
CA MET A 348 -11.12 -18.74 -9.95
C MET A 348 -12.52 -19.23 -10.25
N ARG A 349 -13.51 -18.35 -10.32
CA ARG A 349 -14.90 -18.71 -10.67
C ARG A 349 -14.99 -19.30 -12.08
N VAL A 350 -14.21 -18.79 -13.04
CA VAL A 350 -14.15 -19.33 -14.41
C VAL A 350 -13.56 -20.74 -14.40
N VAL A 351 -12.45 -20.95 -13.72
CA VAL A 351 -11.73 -22.24 -13.67
C VAL A 351 -12.53 -23.30 -12.91
N ASN A 352 -13.24 -22.89 -11.83
CA ASN A 352 -14.12 -23.78 -11.06
C ASN A 352 -15.47 -24.04 -11.74
N ASN A 353 -15.74 -23.45 -12.93
CA ASN A 353 -17.04 -23.51 -13.60
C ASN A 353 -18.19 -22.86 -12.82
N GLU A 354 -17.89 -21.90 -11.97
CA GLU A 354 -18.85 -21.15 -11.14
C GLU A 354 -19.25 -19.79 -11.76
N HIS A 355 -18.49 -19.31 -12.76
CA HIS A 355 -18.84 -18.05 -13.43
C HIS A 355 -20.08 -18.21 -14.29
N ARG A 356 -21.01 -17.25 -14.23
CA ARG A 356 -22.33 -17.35 -14.89
C ARG A 356 -22.28 -17.39 -16.43
N SER A 357 -21.29 -16.73 -17.05
CA SER A 357 -21.27 -16.50 -18.51
C SER A 357 -20.00 -17.02 -19.19
N ILE A 358 -18.89 -17.06 -18.47
CA ILE A 358 -17.60 -17.46 -19.02
C ILE A 358 -17.25 -18.87 -18.53
N ARG A 359 -16.82 -19.72 -19.48
CA ARG A 359 -16.24 -21.04 -19.23
C ARG A 359 -14.90 -21.08 -19.91
N LEU A 360 -13.91 -21.67 -19.25
CA LEU A 360 -12.65 -21.98 -19.89
C LEU A 360 -12.88 -23.08 -20.94
N LYS A 361 -12.18 -22.97 -22.05
CA LYS A 361 -12.26 -23.97 -23.13
C LYS A 361 -10.89 -24.22 -23.76
N PRO A 362 -10.69 -25.38 -24.38
CA PRO A 362 -9.45 -25.67 -25.12
C PRO A 362 -9.18 -24.57 -26.15
N GLY A 363 -7.91 -24.11 -26.22
CA GLY A 363 -7.49 -23.04 -27.12
C GLY A 363 -7.54 -21.64 -26.51
N ASP A 364 -8.12 -21.45 -25.33
CA ASP A 364 -8.02 -20.19 -24.60
C ASP A 364 -6.56 -19.94 -24.17
N THR A 365 -6.13 -18.68 -24.24
CA THR A 365 -4.86 -18.25 -23.64
C THR A 365 -5.14 -17.35 -22.44
N VAL A 366 -4.67 -17.78 -21.28
CA VAL A 366 -4.79 -17.04 -20.01
C VAL A 366 -3.48 -16.36 -19.71
N ILE A 367 -3.48 -15.03 -19.63
CA ILE A 367 -2.32 -14.18 -19.35
C ILE A 367 -2.43 -13.65 -17.93
N PHE A 368 -1.47 -14.01 -17.07
CA PHE A 368 -1.30 -13.46 -15.72
C PHE A 368 -0.42 -12.21 -15.83
N SER A 369 -1.05 -11.04 -15.91
CA SER A 369 -0.37 -9.75 -16.03
C SER A 369 -0.24 -9.08 -14.66
N SER A 370 0.29 -9.83 -13.69
CA SER A 370 0.64 -9.38 -12.34
C SER A 370 1.78 -10.24 -11.79
N SER A 371 2.56 -9.69 -10.86
CA SER A 371 3.47 -10.49 -10.02
C SER A 371 2.67 -11.30 -8.99
N VAL A 372 3.31 -12.29 -8.41
CA VAL A 372 2.76 -13.05 -7.28
C VAL A 372 2.97 -12.24 -6.01
N ILE A 373 1.90 -11.99 -5.27
CA ILE A 373 2.00 -11.44 -3.91
C ILE A 373 2.51 -12.55 -3.00
N PRO A 374 3.54 -12.31 -2.17
CA PRO A 374 4.06 -13.29 -1.23
C PRO A 374 2.94 -13.93 -0.38
N GLY A 375 2.94 -15.28 -0.31
CA GLY A 375 1.89 -16.06 0.35
C GLY A 375 0.89 -16.71 -0.62
N ASN A 376 0.76 -16.20 -1.86
CA ASN A 376 -0.21 -16.72 -2.83
C ASN A 376 0.38 -17.76 -3.81
N GLU A 377 1.65 -18.14 -3.67
CA GLU A 377 2.37 -18.98 -4.62
C GLU A 377 1.66 -20.30 -4.88
N ARG A 378 1.18 -20.97 -3.82
CA ARG A 378 0.50 -22.25 -3.91
C ARG A 378 -0.85 -22.14 -4.61
N SER A 379 -1.62 -21.13 -4.28
CA SER A 379 -2.94 -20.87 -4.88
C SER A 379 -2.81 -20.60 -6.38
N ILE A 380 -1.83 -19.79 -6.77
CA ILE A 380 -1.54 -19.47 -8.18
C ILE A 380 -1.04 -20.70 -8.93
N GLN A 381 -0.16 -21.54 -8.33
CA GLN A 381 0.29 -22.76 -8.97
C GLN A 381 -0.88 -23.73 -9.23
N ASN A 382 -1.75 -23.91 -8.24
CA ASN A 382 -2.95 -24.73 -8.40
C ASN A 382 -3.86 -24.21 -9.52
N LEU A 383 -4.01 -22.90 -9.61
CA LEU A 383 -4.81 -22.24 -10.64
C LEU A 383 -4.23 -22.47 -12.05
N LYS A 384 -2.91 -22.33 -12.22
CA LYS A 384 -2.20 -22.66 -13.48
C LYS A 384 -2.42 -24.11 -13.89
N ASP A 385 -2.32 -25.06 -12.96
CA ASP A 385 -2.52 -26.49 -13.21
C ASP A 385 -3.97 -26.80 -13.64
N GLN A 386 -4.95 -26.16 -13.00
CA GLN A 386 -6.36 -26.34 -13.37
C GLN A 386 -6.69 -25.77 -14.77
N ILE A 387 -6.11 -24.62 -15.15
CA ILE A 387 -6.23 -24.05 -16.49
C ILE A 387 -5.63 -25.01 -17.52
N ALA A 388 -4.44 -25.53 -17.30
CA ALA A 388 -3.78 -26.45 -18.19
C ALA A 388 -4.58 -27.77 -18.35
N ARG A 389 -5.17 -28.32 -17.27
CA ARG A 389 -6.03 -29.52 -17.31
C ARG A 389 -7.27 -29.32 -18.15
N GLN A 390 -7.80 -28.10 -18.28
CA GLN A 390 -8.95 -27.75 -19.10
C GLN A 390 -8.56 -27.39 -20.57
N GLY A 391 -7.28 -27.56 -20.93
CA GLY A 391 -6.77 -27.28 -22.27
C GLY A 391 -6.49 -25.82 -22.58
N GLY A 392 -6.45 -24.96 -21.55
CA GLY A 392 -6.02 -23.57 -21.66
C GLY A 392 -4.49 -23.45 -21.64
N ARG A 393 -3.96 -22.47 -22.37
CA ARG A 393 -2.54 -22.09 -22.35
C ARG A 393 -2.32 -21.01 -21.30
N VAL A 394 -1.33 -21.19 -20.44
CA VAL A 394 -0.95 -20.20 -19.41
C VAL A 394 0.27 -19.41 -19.87
N ILE A 395 0.24 -18.07 -19.70
CA ILE A 395 1.39 -17.17 -19.87
C ILE A 395 1.47 -16.31 -18.59
N HIS A 396 2.65 -16.18 -18.02
CA HIS A 396 2.90 -15.38 -16.82
C HIS A 396 4.27 -14.68 -16.90
N TYR A 397 4.49 -13.73 -15.99
CA TYR A 397 5.63 -12.80 -16.03
C TYR A 397 7.01 -13.46 -15.98
N GLU A 398 7.14 -14.63 -15.39
CA GLU A 398 8.41 -15.40 -15.38
C GLU A 398 8.74 -16.05 -16.73
N MET A 399 7.75 -16.19 -17.60
CA MET A 399 7.95 -16.73 -18.96
C MET A 399 8.25 -15.64 -19.97
N LEU A 400 7.59 -14.49 -19.84
CA LEU A 400 7.65 -13.36 -20.76
C LEU A 400 7.38 -12.06 -19.99
N ASP A 401 7.93 -10.96 -20.45
CA ASP A 401 7.70 -9.64 -19.85
C ASP A 401 6.25 -9.15 -20.06
N VAL A 402 5.31 -9.80 -19.40
CA VAL A 402 3.87 -9.43 -19.42
C VAL A 402 3.44 -8.65 -18.17
N HIS A 403 4.39 -8.34 -17.30
CA HIS A 403 4.18 -7.54 -16.10
C HIS A 403 5.43 -6.75 -15.73
N ALA A 404 5.26 -5.46 -15.42
CA ALA A 404 6.25 -4.60 -14.76
C ALA A 404 5.77 -4.31 -13.35
N GLY A 405 6.66 -4.41 -12.37
CA GLY A 405 6.38 -3.97 -11.01
C GLY A 405 6.12 -2.46 -10.93
N GLY A 406 5.44 -2.05 -9.86
CA GLY A 406 5.20 -0.63 -9.57
C GLY A 406 6.33 0.02 -8.77
N HIS A 407 7.21 -0.78 -8.15
CA HIS A 407 8.19 -0.33 -7.17
C HIS A 407 9.60 -0.31 -7.73
N ALA A 408 10.41 0.59 -7.16
CA ALA A 408 11.81 0.80 -7.52
C ALA A 408 12.68 -0.40 -7.13
N LYS A 409 13.49 -0.92 -8.07
CA LYS A 409 14.50 -1.93 -7.79
C LYS A 409 15.80 -1.29 -7.29
N GLN A 410 16.77 -2.11 -6.93
CA GLN A 410 18.01 -1.69 -6.26
C GLN A 410 18.72 -0.51 -6.93
N GLU A 411 18.82 -0.50 -8.26
CA GLU A 411 19.54 0.59 -8.96
C GLU A 411 18.69 1.88 -9.04
N ASP A 412 17.35 1.78 -9.12
CA ASP A 412 16.45 2.93 -9.01
C ASP A 412 16.54 3.56 -7.62
N LEU A 413 16.54 2.73 -6.56
CA LEU A 413 16.68 3.17 -5.17
C LEU A 413 18.01 3.88 -4.92
N LYS A 414 19.12 3.31 -5.41
CA LYS A 414 20.45 3.92 -5.32
C LYS A 414 20.48 5.25 -6.08
N LEU A 415 19.88 5.32 -7.28
CA LEU A 415 19.80 6.54 -8.07
C LEU A 415 19.04 7.64 -7.32
N MET A 416 17.89 7.32 -6.72
CA MET A 416 17.10 8.26 -5.90
C MET A 416 17.93 8.82 -4.75
N MET A 417 18.59 7.96 -3.96
CA MET A 417 19.45 8.38 -2.86
C MET A 417 20.64 9.21 -3.32
N ARG A 418 21.25 8.90 -4.47
CA ARG A 418 22.38 9.66 -5.04
C ARG A 418 21.97 11.03 -5.57
N LEU A 419 20.77 11.17 -6.12
CA LEU A 419 20.25 12.46 -6.58
C LEU A 419 19.87 13.36 -5.40
N LEU A 420 19.21 12.82 -4.38
CA LEU A 420 18.71 13.57 -3.22
C LEU A 420 19.77 13.85 -2.15
N LYS A 421 20.76 12.97 -1.99
CA LYS A 421 21.84 13.07 -0.97
C LYS A 421 21.32 13.42 0.42
N PRO A 422 20.37 12.65 0.98
CA PRO A 422 19.75 13.01 2.23
C PRO A 422 20.73 12.93 3.41
N LYS A 423 20.55 13.80 4.44
CA LYS A 423 21.34 13.74 5.67
C LYS A 423 20.97 12.52 6.50
N TYR A 424 19.70 12.13 6.51
CA TYR A 424 19.16 10.93 7.17
C TYR A 424 18.31 10.13 6.18
N PHE A 425 18.25 8.84 6.39
CA PHE A 425 17.49 7.91 5.54
C PHE A 425 16.60 7.00 6.40
N MET A 426 15.37 6.76 5.94
CA MET A 426 14.43 5.82 6.54
C MET A 426 13.78 5.00 5.43
N PRO A 427 14.07 3.69 5.33
CA PRO A 427 13.31 2.80 4.48
C PRO A 427 11.88 2.66 5.05
N ILE A 428 10.89 2.73 4.18
CA ILE A 428 9.48 2.56 4.51
C ILE A 428 8.84 1.56 3.54
N GLU A 429 7.63 1.12 3.81
CA GLU A 429 6.82 0.26 2.93
C GLU A 429 7.51 -1.07 2.58
N GLY A 430 7.23 -2.07 3.40
CA GLY A 430 7.76 -3.42 3.19
C GLY A 430 8.02 -4.20 4.46
N SER A 431 8.24 -5.51 4.29
CA SER A 431 8.64 -6.39 5.38
C SER A 431 10.00 -5.99 5.96
N HIS A 432 10.29 -6.40 7.19
CA HIS A 432 11.58 -6.08 7.85
C HIS A 432 12.80 -6.44 7.00
N TYR A 433 12.74 -7.56 6.27
CA TYR A 433 13.80 -7.99 5.36
C TYR A 433 14.03 -6.99 4.21
N MET A 434 12.94 -6.45 3.63
CA MET A 434 13.02 -5.43 2.57
C MET A 434 13.59 -4.11 3.12
N LEU A 435 13.14 -3.69 4.32
CA LEU A 435 13.66 -2.48 4.97
C LEU A 435 15.17 -2.59 5.25
N GLN A 436 15.64 -3.74 5.72
CA GLN A 436 17.06 -3.98 5.96
C GLN A 436 17.87 -3.99 4.66
N ALA A 437 17.37 -4.65 3.59
CA ALA A 437 18.03 -4.63 2.28
C ALA A 437 18.17 -3.20 1.76
N HIS A 438 17.13 -2.35 1.91
CA HIS A 438 17.21 -0.94 1.48
C HIS A 438 18.19 -0.13 2.35
N ALA A 439 18.27 -0.40 3.65
CA ALA A 439 19.25 0.21 4.55
C ALA A 439 20.70 -0.16 4.12
N GLU A 440 20.94 -1.38 3.68
CA GLU A 440 22.24 -1.82 3.14
C GLU A 440 22.58 -1.09 1.83
N LEU A 441 21.60 -0.89 0.94
CA LEU A 441 21.79 -0.09 -0.28
C LEU A 441 22.15 1.36 0.07
N ALA A 442 21.53 1.93 1.10
CA ALA A 442 21.84 3.28 1.57
C ALA A 442 23.31 3.40 2.06
N GLN A 443 23.82 2.37 2.75
CA GLN A 443 25.22 2.31 3.13
C GLN A 443 26.15 2.21 1.91
N GLN A 444 25.80 1.39 0.92
CA GLN A 444 26.56 1.23 -0.34
C GLN A 444 26.70 2.55 -1.09
N VAL A 445 25.68 3.42 -1.06
CA VAL A 445 25.75 4.74 -1.72
C VAL A 445 26.37 5.82 -0.84
N GLY A 446 26.85 5.47 0.37
CA GLY A 446 27.66 6.32 1.25
C GLY A 446 26.89 7.06 2.33
N ILE A 447 25.64 6.69 2.65
CA ILE A 447 24.94 7.23 3.81
C ILE A 447 25.49 6.55 5.08
N PRO A 448 25.98 7.32 6.09
CA PRO A 448 26.54 6.74 7.30
C PRO A 448 25.52 5.91 8.07
N THR A 449 25.92 4.76 8.61
CA THR A 449 25.02 3.82 9.33
C THR A 449 24.24 4.49 10.46
N ASN A 450 24.87 5.42 11.21
CA ASN A 450 24.22 6.17 12.29
C ASN A 450 23.23 7.25 11.79
N LYS A 451 23.04 7.40 10.50
CA LYS A 451 22.08 8.28 9.85
C LYS A 451 20.96 7.50 9.13
N ILE A 452 20.99 6.18 9.21
CA ILE A 452 19.97 5.29 8.66
C ILE A 452 19.11 4.79 9.82
N PHE A 453 17.82 5.05 9.75
CA PHE A 453 16.85 4.64 10.76
C PHE A 453 15.91 3.59 10.18
N VAL A 454 15.85 2.42 10.77
CA VAL A 454 14.92 1.34 10.44
C VAL A 454 14.01 1.14 11.65
N PRO A 455 12.94 1.93 11.78
CA PRO A 455 12.03 1.84 12.92
C PRO A 455 11.05 0.68 12.76
N ASP A 456 10.48 0.24 13.87
CA ASP A 456 9.26 -0.55 13.89
C ASP A 456 8.02 0.37 13.77
N ASN A 457 6.85 -0.19 13.42
CA ASN A 457 5.59 0.55 13.49
C ASN A 457 5.40 1.18 14.89
N GLY A 458 5.00 2.44 14.90
CA GLY A 458 4.79 3.22 16.13
C GLY A 458 6.05 3.76 16.78
N GLN A 459 7.25 3.35 16.40
CA GLN A 459 8.49 3.85 16.98
C GLN A 459 8.72 5.31 16.57
N ILE A 460 9.01 6.17 17.55
CA ILE A 460 9.13 7.62 17.34
C ILE A 460 10.53 7.97 16.89
N THR A 461 10.65 8.57 15.71
CA THR A 461 11.87 9.24 15.26
C THR A 461 11.76 10.73 15.53
N THR A 462 12.80 11.33 16.13
CA THR A 462 12.78 12.77 16.48
C THR A 462 13.92 13.52 15.82
N PHE A 463 13.65 14.78 15.47
CA PHE A 463 14.66 15.75 15.06
C PHE A 463 14.58 16.97 15.96
N GLU A 464 15.74 17.45 16.39
CA GLU A 464 15.85 18.67 17.18
C GLU A 464 17.10 19.48 16.80
N GLN A 465 17.03 20.78 16.99
CA GLN A 465 18.18 21.64 16.79
C GLN A 465 19.08 21.61 18.07
N ARG A 466 20.33 21.20 17.90
CA ARG A 466 21.38 21.25 18.93
C ARG A 466 22.51 22.16 18.44
N GLY A 467 22.56 23.38 18.95
CA GLY A 467 23.49 24.41 18.46
C GLY A 467 23.16 24.79 17.01
N HIS A 468 24.09 24.60 16.10
CA HIS A 468 23.91 24.85 14.66
C HIS A 468 23.51 23.62 13.85
N GLU A 469 23.37 22.47 14.48
CA GLU A 469 23.07 21.23 13.79
C GLU A 469 21.65 20.72 14.10
N ILE A 470 21.03 20.10 13.10
CA ILE A 470 19.83 19.30 13.30
C ILE A 470 20.25 17.85 13.54
N ILE A 471 19.89 17.31 14.71
CA ILE A 471 20.19 15.96 15.13
C ILE A 471 18.91 15.12 15.06
N GLY A 472 18.99 14.01 14.32
CA GLY A 472 17.95 12.98 14.29
C GLY A 472 18.29 11.85 15.26
N GLU A 473 17.27 11.29 15.89
CA GLU A 473 17.38 10.18 16.82
C GLU A 473 16.19 9.22 16.68
N LEU A 474 16.47 7.94 16.52
CA LEU A 474 15.46 6.88 16.65
C LEU A 474 15.31 6.58 18.14
N THR A 475 14.17 6.94 18.71
CA THR A 475 13.93 6.81 20.15
C THR A 475 13.52 5.38 20.54
N LYS A 476 13.45 5.08 21.83
CA LYS A 476 12.87 3.83 22.35
C LYS A 476 11.37 3.93 22.61
N GLU A 477 10.79 5.11 22.43
CA GLU A 477 9.36 5.33 22.64
C GLU A 477 8.58 4.79 21.45
N LYS A 478 7.49 4.07 21.76
CA LYS A 478 6.54 3.55 20.76
C LYS A 478 5.13 3.98 21.12
N VAL A 479 4.33 4.28 20.11
CA VAL A 479 2.89 4.41 20.23
C VAL A 479 2.22 3.08 19.88
N VAL A 480 0.97 2.89 20.31
CA VAL A 480 0.19 1.68 20.02
C VAL A 480 -0.13 1.64 18.53
N THR A 481 0.16 0.50 17.89
CA THR A 481 -0.09 0.25 16.46
C THR A 481 -0.68 -1.13 16.21
N ASP A 482 -1.30 -1.73 17.24
CA ASP A 482 -1.99 -3.01 17.13
C ASP A 482 -3.00 -2.99 15.98
N TYR A 483 -3.25 -4.14 15.39
CA TYR A 483 -4.18 -4.28 14.28
C TYR A 483 -5.60 -3.89 14.68
N VAL A 484 -6.22 -3.01 13.91
CA VAL A 484 -7.64 -2.70 14.00
C VAL A 484 -8.35 -3.45 12.87
N MET A 485 -8.95 -4.57 13.22
CA MET A 485 -9.61 -5.47 12.27
C MET A 485 -10.99 -4.94 11.90
N VAL A 486 -11.38 -5.10 10.64
CA VAL A 486 -12.69 -4.74 10.11
C VAL A 486 -13.37 -6.02 9.58
N ASP A 487 -14.59 -6.28 10.09
CA ASP A 487 -15.45 -7.40 9.72
C ASP A 487 -16.84 -6.81 9.39
N GLY A 488 -17.18 -6.73 8.12
CA GLY A 488 -18.41 -6.07 7.65
C GLY A 488 -18.46 -4.58 8.05
N LEU A 489 -19.40 -4.24 8.93
CA LEU A 489 -19.54 -2.88 9.48
C LEU A 489 -18.85 -2.71 10.84
N GLY A 490 -18.36 -3.79 11.45
CA GLY A 490 -17.63 -3.78 12.73
C GLY A 490 -16.19 -3.31 12.52
N VAL A 491 -15.74 -2.36 13.35
CA VAL A 491 -14.38 -1.82 13.31
C VAL A 491 -13.75 -1.99 14.69
N GLY A 492 -12.74 -2.88 14.80
CA GLY A 492 -12.03 -3.14 16.05
C GLY A 492 -12.78 -4.02 17.05
N ASP A 493 -13.91 -4.62 16.65
CA ASP A 493 -14.72 -5.49 17.52
C ASP A 493 -14.20 -6.95 17.59
N VAL A 494 -13.30 -7.32 16.68
CA VAL A 494 -12.71 -8.66 16.61
C VAL A 494 -11.36 -8.65 17.30
N SER A 495 -11.18 -9.56 18.27
CA SER A 495 -9.92 -9.76 18.98
C SER A 495 -9.22 -11.05 18.53
N ASP A 496 -7.94 -11.22 18.90
CA ASP A 496 -7.17 -12.45 18.64
C ASP A 496 -7.85 -13.72 19.23
N ILE A 497 -8.63 -13.56 20.31
CA ILE A 497 -9.40 -14.66 20.88
C ILE A 497 -10.48 -15.13 19.91
N VAL A 498 -11.21 -14.18 19.30
CA VAL A 498 -12.27 -14.49 18.33
C VAL A 498 -11.69 -15.15 17.08
N LEU A 499 -10.51 -14.66 16.58
CA LEU A 499 -9.82 -15.28 15.46
C LEU A 499 -9.41 -16.72 15.75
N ARG A 500 -8.82 -16.95 16.91
CA ARG A 500 -8.45 -18.31 17.36
C ARG A 500 -9.66 -19.23 17.42
N ASP A 501 -10.78 -18.76 17.97
CA ASP A 501 -12.01 -19.54 18.08
C ASP A 501 -12.60 -19.85 16.69
N ARG A 502 -12.59 -18.88 15.74
CA ARG A 502 -12.99 -19.09 14.33
C ARG A 502 -12.10 -20.13 13.64
N LYS A 503 -10.77 -20.08 13.87
CA LYS A 503 -9.82 -21.05 13.31
C LYS A 503 -10.10 -22.46 13.83
N THR A 504 -10.30 -22.61 15.15
CA THR A 504 -10.65 -23.91 15.74
C THR A 504 -11.95 -24.47 15.16
N MET A 505 -12.99 -23.63 14.97
CA MET A 505 -14.27 -24.05 14.37
C MET A 505 -14.16 -24.40 12.87
N ALA A 506 -13.18 -23.91 12.18
CA ALA A 506 -12.95 -24.21 10.75
C ALA A 506 -12.12 -25.49 10.55
N GLU A 507 -11.41 -25.97 11.57
CA GLU A 507 -10.64 -27.20 11.57
C GLU A 507 -11.48 -28.44 11.99
N ASP A 508 -12.65 -28.24 12.65
CA ASP A 508 -13.65 -29.25 13.01
C ASP A 508 -14.64 -29.52 11.85
#